data_9fbaf570464bd62e6720506e7d6ccc38
#
_entry.id   9fbaf570464bd62e6720506e7d6ccc38
#
_cell.length_a   1.000
_cell.length_b   1.000
_cell.length_c   1.000
_cell.angle_alpha   90.00
_cell.angle_beta   90.00
_cell.angle_gamma   90.00
#
_symmetry.space_group_name_H-M   'P 1'
#
loop_
_entity.id
_entity.type
_entity.pdbx_description
1 polymer ?
#
loop_
_entity_poly.entity_id
_entity_poly.type
_entity_poly.pdbx_seq_one_letter_code
_entity_poly.pdbx_strand_id
1 'polypeptide(L)'
;DFIICNGVLHHTINPYKGFKKTLSLLKNDGIIILGLYSFLARIKNTLFFLLSKVFGEKIFLLDPHIRKKILLSNEKKISWIKDQYFHPLEKRYFLSEILKWFRLNNIELLNIIPPCSETISKKNKLFESKIDIDLIDIMNFELQMLSSFREGGLFLLIGKKKNI
;
A
#
# COMPACT_ATOMS: atom_id res chain seq x y z
N ASP A 1 -9.84 -1.26 -20.52
CA ASP A 1 -8.75 -2.15 -20.11
C ASP A 1 -8.36 -1.89 -18.66
N PHE A 2 -7.83 -2.93 -18.00
CA PHE A 2 -7.40 -2.90 -16.61
C PHE A 2 -5.92 -3.22 -16.49
N ILE A 3 -5.20 -2.49 -15.63
CA ILE A 3 -3.87 -2.86 -15.17
C ILE A 3 -3.89 -3.01 -13.65
N ILE A 4 -3.43 -4.14 -13.14
CA ILE A 4 -3.28 -4.39 -11.71
C ILE A 4 -1.79 -4.43 -11.41
N CYS A 5 -1.32 -3.48 -10.60
CA CYS A 5 0.06 -3.38 -10.14
C CYS A 5 0.08 -3.36 -8.61
N ASN A 6 -0.15 -4.52 -8.01
CA ASN A 6 -0.29 -4.68 -6.58
C ASN A 6 0.96 -5.31 -5.97
N GLY A 7 1.58 -4.65 -5.00
CA GLY A 7 2.70 -5.19 -4.26
C GLY A 7 4.02 -5.28 -5.05
N VAL A 8 4.18 -4.57 -6.18
CA VAL A 8 5.33 -4.71 -7.09
C VAL A 8 6.24 -3.48 -7.09
N LEU A 9 5.69 -2.30 -7.32
CA LEU A 9 6.51 -1.11 -7.61
C LEU A 9 7.40 -0.69 -6.43
N HIS A 10 6.94 -0.88 -5.21
CA HIS A 10 7.69 -0.49 -4.01
C HIS A 10 8.97 -1.34 -3.78
N HIS A 11 9.12 -2.43 -4.52
CA HIS A 11 10.34 -3.25 -4.55
C HIS A 11 11.29 -2.89 -5.71
N THR A 12 10.99 -1.84 -6.47
CA THR A 12 11.83 -1.40 -7.58
C THR A 12 12.77 -0.25 -7.18
N ILE A 13 13.87 -0.08 -7.93
CA ILE A 13 14.82 1.01 -7.70
C ILE A 13 14.14 2.38 -7.86
N ASN A 14 13.25 2.53 -8.86
CA ASN A 14 12.50 3.76 -9.09
C ASN A 14 11.02 3.47 -9.32
N PRO A 15 10.20 3.41 -8.25
CA PRO A 15 8.77 3.11 -8.32
C PRO A 15 7.98 4.09 -9.19
N TYR A 16 8.30 5.39 -9.15
CA TYR A 16 7.62 6.38 -9.97
C TYR A 16 7.88 6.19 -11.47
N LYS A 17 9.12 5.84 -11.85
CA LYS A 17 9.44 5.48 -13.24
C LYS A 17 8.70 4.22 -13.66
N GLY A 18 8.62 3.22 -12.78
CA GLY A 18 7.82 2.01 -12.99
C GLY A 18 6.34 2.34 -13.19
N PHE A 19 5.76 3.18 -12.33
CA PHE A 19 4.39 3.66 -12.46
C PHE A 19 4.13 4.33 -13.82
N LYS A 20 4.99 5.27 -14.25
CA LYS A 20 4.85 5.90 -15.58
C LYS A 20 4.92 4.89 -16.72
N LYS A 21 5.81 3.90 -16.63
CA LYS A 21 5.90 2.82 -17.63
C LYS A 21 4.62 1.98 -17.65
N THR A 22 4.06 1.67 -16.50
CA THR A 22 2.76 0.98 -16.40
C THR A 22 1.65 1.78 -17.05
N LEU A 23 1.60 3.11 -16.81
CA LEU A 23 0.61 3.99 -17.42
C LEU A 23 0.75 4.13 -18.95
N SER A 24 1.96 3.98 -19.50
CA SER A 24 2.16 4.00 -20.97
C SER A 24 1.52 2.80 -21.67
N LEU A 25 1.25 1.72 -20.93
CA LEU A 25 0.56 0.53 -21.43
C LEU A 25 -0.96 0.61 -21.25
N LEU A 26 -1.44 1.56 -20.44
CA LEU A 26 -2.86 1.73 -20.15
C LEU A 26 -3.50 2.59 -21.23
N LYS A 27 -4.57 2.10 -21.83
CA LYS A 27 -5.39 2.88 -22.79
C LYS A 27 -6.06 4.07 -22.10
N ASN A 28 -6.49 5.04 -22.91
CA ASN A 28 -7.38 6.08 -22.44
C ASN A 28 -8.65 5.46 -21.87
N ASP A 29 -9.21 6.06 -20.84
CA ASP A 29 -10.31 5.54 -20.03
C ASP A 29 -10.06 4.19 -19.33
N GLY A 30 -8.85 3.64 -19.45
CA GLY A 30 -8.43 2.44 -18.75
C GLY A 30 -8.28 2.66 -17.25
N ILE A 31 -8.40 1.59 -16.47
CA ILE A 31 -8.35 1.59 -15.00
C ILE A 31 -7.05 0.98 -14.53
N ILE A 32 -6.39 1.65 -13.58
CA ILE A 32 -5.24 1.14 -12.85
C ILE A 32 -5.61 0.86 -11.40
N ILE A 33 -5.19 -0.31 -10.90
CA ILE A 33 -5.20 -0.66 -9.47
C ILE A 33 -3.76 -0.69 -9.01
N LEU A 34 -3.38 0.25 -8.16
CA LEU A 34 -2.02 0.41 -7.66
C LEU A 34 -1.96 0.08 -6.17
N GLY A 35 -1.16 -0.93 -5.79
CA GLY A 35 -0.93 -1.33 -4.41
C GLY A 35 0.49 -1.01 -3.95
N LEU A 36 0.62 -0.27 -2.84
CA LEU A 36 1.89 0.16 -2.27
C LEU A 36 1.85 0.05 -0.74
N TYR A 37 3.04 0.04 -0.10
CA TYR A 37 3.12 0.05 1.35
C TYR A 37 3.06 1.47 1.93
N SER A 38 2.21 1.64 2.96
CA SER A 38 2.12 2.86 3.74
C SER A 38 3.35 3.05 4.62
N PHE A 39 3.85 4.28 4.64
CA PHE A 39 4.95 4.64 5.51
C PHE A 39 4.61 4.44 6.99
N LEU A 40 3.44 4.93 7.44
CA LEU A 40 3.04 4.86 8.85
C LEU A 40 2.73 3.42 9.29
N ALA A 41 2.07 2.62 8.47
CA ALA A 41 1.78 1.23 8.82
C ALA A 41 3.07 0.40 9.00
N ARG A 42 4.12 0.72 8.22
CA ARG A 42 5.40 0.00 8.24
C ARG A 42 6.37 0.48 9.33
N ILE A 43 6.05 1.52 10.09
CA ILE A 43 6.85 1.95 11.25
C ILE A 43 7.00 0.80 12.25
N LYS A 44 5.94 0.05 12.51
CA LYS A 44 5.95 -1.12 13.40
C LYS A 44 6.95 -2.17 12.94
N ASN A 45 6.99 -2.47 11.64
CA ASN A 45 7.93 -3.43 11.07
C ASN A 45 9.38 -2.97 11.27
N THR A 46 9.64 -1.67 11.09
CA THR A 46 10.96 -1.09 11.36
C THR A 46 11.34 -1.23 12.83
N LEU A 47 10.40 -0.97 13.74
CA LEU A 47 10.63 -1.12 15.17
C LEU A 47 10.97 -2.59 15.53
N PHE A 48 10.17 -3.55 15.07
CA PHE A 48 10.46 -4.98 15.28
C PHE A 48 11.82 -5.39 14.71
N PHE A 49 12.14 -4.89 13.51
CA PHE A 49 13.46 -5.13 12.91
C PHE A 49 14.61 -4.58 13.79
N LEU A 50 14.48 -3.35 14.29
CA LEU A 50 15.50 -2.77 15.19
C LEU A 50 15.60 -3.53 16.50
N LEU A 51 14.47 -3.89 17.10
CA LEU A 51 14.44 -4.68 18.33
C LEU A 51 15.04 -6.09 18.12
N SER A 52 14.87 -6.67 16.94
CA SER A 52 15.45 -8.00 16.65
C SER A 52 16.98 -8.00 16.67
N LYS A 53 17.62 -6.86 16.39
CA LYS A 53 19.09 -6.73 16.49
C LYS A 53 19.60 -6.79 17.94
N VAL A 54 18.75 -6.42 18.90
CA VAL A 54 19.10 -6.39 20.34
C VAL A 54 18.61 -7.67 21.03
N PHE A 55 17.38 -8.08 20.77
CA PHE A 55 16.70 -9.20 21.47
C PHE A 55 16.64 -10.50 20.65
N GLY A 56 17.21 -10.50 19.45
CA GLY A 56 17.17 -11.64 18.54
C GLY A 56 15.81 -11.82 17.86
N GLU A 57 15.73 -12.83 16.99
CA GLU A 57 14.53 -13.07 16.14
C GLU A 57 13.27 -13.45 16.93
N LYS A 58 13.40 -13.85 18.19
CA LYS A 58 12.26 -14.20 19.06
C LYS A 58 11.29 -13.02 19.24
N ILE A 59 11.74 -11.77 19.04
CA ILE A 59 10.91 -10.57 19.13
C ILE A 59 9.77 -10.59 18.11
N PHE A 60 9.98 -11.22 16.94
CA PHE A 60 8.95 -11.34 15.91
C PHE A 60 7.74 -12.18 16.36
N LEU A 61 7.90 -13.04 17.37
CA LEU A 61 6.79 -13.79 17.95
C LEU A 61 5.79 -12.89 18.68
N LEU A 62 6.16 -11.64 18.98
CA LEU A 62 5.24 -10.64 19.54
C LEU A 62 4.33 -10.02 18.47
N ASP A 63 4.67 -10.15 17.18
CA ASP A 63 3.80 -9.70 16.11
C ASP A 63 2.53 -10.57 16.04
N PRO A 64 1.34 -9.97 16.15
CA PRO A 64 0.06 -10.70 16.06
C PRO A 64 -0.11 -11.46 14.74
N HIS A 65 0.47 -10.99 13.63
CA HIS A 65 0.40 -11.68 12.35
C HIS A 65 1.22 -12.96 12.33
N ILE A 66 2.39 -12.96 12.97
CA ILE A 66 3.20 -14.17 13.11
C ILE A 66 2.51 -15.16 14.05
N ARG A 67 1.92 -14.66 15.14
CA ARG A 67 1.14 -15.52 16.06
C ARG A 67 -0.02 -16.23 15.37
N LYS A 68 -0.77 -15.53 14.51
CA LYS A 68 -1.87 -16.14 13.75
C LYS A 68 -1.37 -17.20 12.75
N LYS A 69 -0.11 -17.12 12.32
CA LYS A 69 0.53 -18.06 11.41
C LYS A 69 1.29 -19.20 12.12
N ILE A 70 1.06 -19.40 13.41
CA ILE A 70 1.70 -20.46 14.21
C ILE A 70 1.44 -21.87 13.65
N LEU A 71 0.32 -22.07 12.93
CA LEU A 71 -0.03 -23.33 12.25
C LEU A 71 0.77 -23.58 10.95
N LEU A 72 1.55 -22.61 10.46
CA LEU A 72 2.41 -22.81 9.29
C LEU A 72 3.69 -23.54 9.67
N SER A 73 4.26 -24.27 8.70
CA SER A 73 5.60 -24.86 8.87
C SER A 73 6.65 -23.81 9.21
N ASN A 74 7.71 -24.21 9.91
CA ASN A 74 8.80 -23.29 10.28
C ASN A 74 9.43 -22.61 9.07
N GLU A 75 9.59 -23.31 7.95
CA GLU A 75 10.12 -22.74 6.70
C GLU A 75 9.25 -21.61 6.17
N LYS A 76 7.93 -21.79 6.15
CA LYS A 76 6.98 -20.74 5.72
C LYS A 76 7.01 -19.52 6.65
N LYS A 77 7.18 -19.74 7.96
CA LYS A 77 7.35 -18.62 8.93
C LYS A 77 8.62 -17.84 8.65
N ILE A 78 9.75 -18.52 8.47
CA ILE A 78 11.05 -17.89 8.20
C ILE A 78 10.99 -17.11 6.88
N SER A 79 10.42 -17.71 5.82
CA SER A 79 10.24 -17.04 4.54
C SER A 79 9.39 -15.77 4.69
N TRP A 80 8.29 -15.84 5.43
CA TRP A 80 7.42 -14.69 5.66
C TRP A 80 8.10 -13.59 6.49
N ILE A 81 8.87 -13.95 7.54
CA ILE A 81 9.65 -13.00 8.33
C ILE A 81 10.68 -12.30 7.45
N LYS A 82 11.40 -13.04 6.60
CA LYS A 82 12.38 -12.46 5.67
C LYS A 82 11.73 -11.46 4.71
N ASP A 83 10.58 -11.82 4.13
CA ASP A 83 9.83 -10.95 3.24
C ASP A 83 9.36 -9.67 3.95
N GLN A 84 8.80 -9.79 5.14
CA GLN A 84 8.17 -8.66 5.84
C GLN A 84 9.16 -7.72 6.55
N TYR A 85 10.30 -8.21 7.01
CA TYR A 85 11.22 -7.43 7.86
C TYR A 85 12.61 -7.22 7.24
N PHE A 86 13.03 -8.07 6.30
CA PHE A 86 14.40 -8.06 5.78
C PHE A 86 14.47 -7.77 4.28
N HIS A 87 13.39 -7.27 3.67
CA HIS A 87 13.41 -6.96 2.24
C HIS A 87 14.35 -5.77 1.94
N PRO A 88 15.37 -5.93 1.09
CA PRO A 88 16.45 -4.93 0.91
C PRO A 88 16.00 -3.66 0.17
N LEU A 89 14.95 -3.74 -0.65
CA LEU A 89 14.49 -2.65 -1.51
C LEU A 89 13.00 -2.35 -1.29
N GLU A 90 12.59 -2.14 -0.05
CA GLU A 90 11.21 -1.74 0.22
C GLU A 90 11.10 -0.23 0.35
N LYS A 91 10.32 0.40 -0.53
CA LYS A 91 9.94 1.81 -0.44
C LYS A 91 8.53 1.96 0.11
N ARG A 92 8.32 2.99 0.90
CA ARG A 92 7.08 3.24 1.65
C ARG A 92 6.61 4.65 1.32
N TYR A 93 5.31 4.84 1.28
CA TYR A 93 4.70 6.06 0.77
C TYR A 93 3.64 6.59 1.71
N PHE A 94 3.52 7.91 1.76
CA PHE A 94 2.32 8.58 2.24
C PHE A 94 1.26 8.61 1.13
N LEU A 95 -0.01 8.60 1.50
CA LEU A 95 -1.11 8.71 0.55
C LEU A 95 -0.96 9.96 -0.34
N SER A 96 -0.59 11.10 0.26
CA SER A 96 -0.39 12.38 -0.43
C SER A 96 0.61 12.30 -1.59
N GLU A 97 1.68 11.50 -1.45
CA GLU A 97 2.69 11.31 -2.49
C GLU A 97 2.09 10.59 -3.71
N ILE A 98 1.28 9.58 -3.48
CA ILE A 98 0.67 8.79 -4.56
C ILE A 98 -0.46 9.57 -5.22
N LEU A 99 -1.24 10.35 -4.46
CA LEU A 99 -2.21 11.29 -5.03
C LEU A 99 -1.52 12.34 -5.92
N LYS A 100 -0.30 12.77 -5.57
CA LYS A 100 0.52 13.62 -6.45
C LYS A 100 0.91 12.90 -7.74
N TRP A 101 1.29 11.61 -7.66
CA TRP A 101 1.58 10.83 -8.88
C TRP A 101 0.36 10.77 -9.80
N PHE A 102 -0.82 10.51 -9.24
CA PHE A 102 -2.08 10.46 -10.01
C PHE A 102 -2.35 11.80 -10.70
N ARG A 103 -2.28 12.91 -9.96
CA ARG A 103 -2.49 14.27 -10.52
C ARG A 103 -1.51 14.59 -11.64
N LEU A 104 -0.22 14.33 -11.45
CA LEU A 104 0.83 14.63 -12.44
C LEU A 104 0.73 13.79 -13.72
N ASN A 105 -0.01 12.68 -13.69
CA ASN A 105 -0.17 11.78 -14.84
C ASN A 105 -1.62 11.69 -15.33
N ASN A 106 -2.46 12.67 -15.01
CA ASN A 106 -3.87 12.75 -15.43
C ASN A 106 -4.69 11.49 -15.09
N ILE A 107 -4.43 10.93 -13.91
CA ILE A 107 -5.23 9.82 -13.39
C ILE A 107 -6.25 10.39 -12.42
N GLU A 108 -7.52 10.11 -12.72
CA GLU A 108 -8.65 10.42 -11.84
C GLU A 108 -8.77 9.34 -10.78
N LEU A 109 -8.82 9.74 -9.51
CA LEU A 109 -8.99 8.80 -8.41
C LEU A 109 -10.45 8.35 -8.34
N LEU A 110 -10.66 7.03 -8.34
CA LEU A 110 -11.99 6.41 -8.21
C LEU A 110 -12.21 5.83 -6.82
N ASN A 111 -11.17 5.25 -6.20
CA ASN A 111 -11.32 4.64 -4.88
C ASN A 111 -9.98 4.45 -4.16
N ILE A 112 -10.06 4.27 -2.83
CA ILE A 112 -8.93 3.92 -1.95
C ILE A 112 -9.36 2.78 -1.03
N ILE A 113 -8.48 1.82 -0.83
CA ILE A 113 -8.69 0.68 0.08
C ILE A 113 -7.48 0.59 1.05
N PRO A 114 -7.68 0.71 2.36
CA PRO A 114 -8.95 0.97 3.05
C PRO A 114 -9.50 2.38 2.76
N PRO A 115 -10.82 2.60 2.88
CA PRO A 115 -11.42 3.91 2.62
C PRO A 115 -10.96 4.94 3.68
N CYS A 116 -10.74 6.18 3.25
CA CYS A 116 -10.28 7.25 4.15
C CYS A 116 -11.39 7.81 5.05
N SER A 117 -12.65 7.65 4.65
CA SER A 117 -13.82 8.10 5.43
C SER A 117 -15.03 7.20 5.20
N GLU A 118 -16.01 7.29 6.11
CA GLU A 118 -17.28 6.58 5.96
C GLU A 118 -18.06 7.03 4.74
N THR A 119 -17.94 8.29 4.37
CA THR A 119 -18.60 8.86 3.19
C THR A 119 -18.10 8.20 1.91
N ILE A 120 -16.80 7.97 1.81
CA ILE A 120 -16.19 7.26 0.69
C ILE A 120 -16.57 5.78 0.73
N SER A 121 -16.60 5.17 1.91
CA SER A 121 -17.03 3.79 2.09
C SER A 121 -18.47 3.54 1.64
N LYS A 122 -19.39 4.46 1.89
CA LYS A 122 -20.81 4.33 1.54
C LYS A 122 -21.12 4.60 0.06
N LYS A 123 -20.28 5.38 -0.63
CA LYS A 123 -20.44 5.66 -2.08
C LYS A 123 -19.99 4.52 -3.00
N ASN A 124 -19.67 3.36 -2.45
CA ASN A 124 -18.93 2.27 -3.07
C ASN A 124 -19.57 1.61 -4.30
N LYS A 125 -19.42 2.28 -5.40
CA LYS A 125 -19.20 1.58 -6.66
C LYS A 125 -17.70 1.72 -7.00
N LEU A 126 -16.95 0.65 -6.89
CA LEU A 126 -15.46 0.62 -6.94
C LEU A 126 -14.85 1.35 -8.14
N PHE A 127 -15.61 1.53 -9.23
CA PHE A 127 -15.10 2.01 -10.49
C PHE A 127 -15.93 3.14 -11.12
N GLU A 128 -16.98 3.63 -10.47
CA GLU A 128 -17.98 4.47 -11.17
C GLU A 128 -17.95 5.96 -10.80
N SER A 129 -17.35 6.37 -9.69
CA SER A 129 -17.41 7.78 -9.30
C SER A 129 -16.05 8.31 -8.88
N LYS A 130 -15.70 9.49 -9.40
CA LYS A 130 -14.57 10.29 -8.94
C LYS A 130 -14.71 10.56 -7.44
N ILE A 131 -13.60 10.39 -6.72
CA ILE A 131 -13.49 10.76 -5.31
C ILE A 131 -12.60 11.99 -5.20
N ASP A 132 -13.13 13.03 -4.58
CA ASP A 132 -12.33 14.18 -4.14
C ASP A 132 -11.93 13.96 -2.68
N ILE A 133 -10.65 14.07 -2.39
CA ILE A 133 -10.04 13.82 -1.08
C ILE A 133 -9.46 15.13 -0.59
N ASP A 134 -9.86 15.52 0.61
CA ASP A 134 -9.32 16.67 1.31
C ASP A 134 -8.17 16.31 2.28
N LEU A 135 -7.64 17.31 2.97
CA LEU A 135 -6.57 17.12 3.95
C LEU A 135 -7.02 16.29 5.15
N ILE A 136 -8.28 16.39 5.55
CA ILE A 136 -8.84 15.67 6.70
C ILE A 136 -8.93 14.17 6.34
N ASP A 137 -9.39 13.86 5.14
CA ASP A 137 -9.42 12.48 4.63
C ASP A 137 -8.02 11.86 4.59
N ILE A 138 -7.01 12.62 4.13
CA ILE A 138 -5.62 12.15 4.12
C ILE A 138 -5.13 11.88 5.55
N MET A 139 -5.37 12.79 6.49
CA MET A 139 -4.98 12.61 7.89
C MET A 139 -5.67 11.39 8.51
N ASN A 140 -6.98 11.23 8.30
CA ASN A 140 -7.75 10.08 8.79
C ASN A 140 -7.20 8.76 8.21
N PHE A 141 -6.90 8.74 6.92
CA PHE A 141 -6.28 7.57 6.29
C PHE A 141 -4.93 7.22 6.94
N GLU A 142 -4.05 8.21 7.11
CA GLU A 142 -2.73 7.98 7.69
C GLU A 142 -2.83 7.48 9.15
N LEU A 143 -3.72 8.04 9.96
CA LEU A 143 -4.00 7.58 11.32
C LEU A 143 -4.55 6.15 11.34
N GLN A 144 -5.46 5.84 10.41
CA GLN A 144 -6.00 4.50 10.24
C GLN A 144 -4.88 3.51 9.87
N MET A 145 -3.97 3.88 8.97
CA MET A 145 -2.84 3.04 8.58
C MET A 145 -1.87 2.83 9.74
N LEU A 146 -1.64 3.84 10.59
CA LEU A 146 -0.80 3.71 11.78
C LEU A 146 -1.39 2.71 12.80
N SER A 147 -2.71 2.72 12.98
CA SER A 147 -3.43 1.82 13.90
C SER A 147 -3.69 0.43 13.30
N SER A 148 -3.69 0.31 11.98
CA SER A 148 -4.02 -0.93 11.28
C SER A 148 -2.89 -1.95 11.35
N PHE A 149 -3.28 -3.22 11.57
CA PHE A 149 -2.42 -4.39 11.40
C PHE A 149 -2.76 -5.17 10.11
N ARG A 150 -3.49 -4.56 9.17
CA ARG A 150 -3.95 -5.27 7.97
C ARG A 150 -2.79 -5.44 6.97
N GLU A 151 -2.63 -6.64 6.46
CA GLU A 151 -1.79 -7.02 5.30
C GLU A 151 -0.42 -6.33 5.22
N GLY A 152 0.26 -6.17 6.37
CA GLY A 152 1.59 -5.56 6.43
C GLY A 152 1.62 -4.09 6.02
N GLY A 153 0.48 -3.38 6.01
CA GLY A 153 0.40 -1.96 5.68
C GLY A 153 0.25 -1.67 4.18
N LEU A 154 -0.21 -2.65 3.41
CA LEU A 154 -0.55 -2.45 2.01
C LEU A 154 -1.84 -1.62 1.88
N PHE A 155 -1.86 -0.67 0.96
CA PHE A 155 -3.05 0.05 0.54
C PHE A 155 -3.17 0.08 -0.98
N LEU A 156 -4.40 0.21 -1.48
CA LEU A 156 -4.69 0.23 -2.90
C LEU A 156 -5.32 1.57 -3.29
N LEU A 157 -4.91 2.10 -4.44
CA LEU A 157 -5.60 3.18 -5.12
C LEU A 157 -6.12 2.66 -6.45
N ILE A 158 -7.36 3.03 -6.74
CA ILE A 158 -8.01 2.75 -8.01
C ILE A 158 -8.15 4.06 -8.75
N GLY A 159 -7.64 4.12 -9.97
CA GLY A 159 -7.70 5.33 -10.78
C GLY A 159 -8.02 5.05 -12.23
N LYS A 160 -8.61 6.05 -12.90
CA LYS A 160 -8.95 6.03 -14.32
C LYS A 160 -8.08 7.02 -15.08
N LYS A 161 -7.46 6.58 -16.17
CA LYS A 161 -6.68 7.46 -17.03
C LYS A 161 -7.61 8.35 -17.84
N LYS A 162 -7.46 9.67 -17.70
CA LYS A 162 -8.24 10.64 -18.49
C LYS A 162 -7.77 10.71 -19.94
N ASN A 163 -8.70 10.96 -20.83
CA ASN A 163 -8.37 11.40 -22.18
C ASN A 163 -7.78 12.81 -22.08
N ILE A 164 -6.65 13.03 -22.75
CA ILE A 164 -6.03 14.35 -22.95
C ILE A 164 -6.46 14.84 -24.32
#